data_46506740b29079f901c2866cce5fbc22
#
_entry.id   46506740b29079f901c2866cce5fbc22
#
_cell.length_a   1.000
_cell.length_b   1.000
_cell.length_c   1.000
_cell.angle_alpha   90.00
_cell.angle_beta   90.00
_cell.angle_gamma   90.00
#
_symmetry.space_group_name_H-M   'P 1'
#
loop_
_entity.id
_entity.type
_entity.pdbx_description
1 polymer ?
#
loop_
_entity_poly.entity_id
_entity_poly.type
_entity_poly.pdbx_seq_one_letter_code
_entity_poly.pdbx_strand_id
1 'polypeptide(L)'
;MSKKFFLSLGLVALLFSNSQAIDENLIKAAQAEGRVNSLAMPDTWANWKDTWADLKNLYGIEHSDTDMSSAQEIAKFKAEKKNASGDIGDIGASFGEIAVKQGVAQPFKTSYWDQIPTWAKDKDGNWLLAYTGTIAFIVNKDVVKDIPKTWQDLLKGNYKITVGDVSVAAQAVSAVLAANYALGGDEKDLSPALAFFNTLAKQGRLVNNDVSIANLEKGEVGLVWDFNGLGYRDKVGKDRYEVLIPADGSVISGYTTIINKYAKHPNAAKLAREFILSDKGQINLAKGYARPIRIDHITLPDDIKAKLLPSEQYKNARAIKDQKAWEKSAKELPQLWQEKVIVDMK
;
A
#
# COMPACT_ATOMS: atom_id res chain seq x y z
N MET A 1 68.65 3.36 20.92
CA MET A 1 67.61 3.67 19.87
C MET A 1 66.35 2.83 20.16
N SER A 2 65.39 3.44 20.84
CA SER A 2 64.16 2.74 21.27
C SER A 2 63.03 3.16 20.33
N LYS A 3 62.48 2.21 19.54
CA LYS A 3 61.30 2.43 18.70
C LYS A 3 60.03 2.25 19.54
N LYS A 4 59.34 3.33 19.77
CA LYS A 4 57.99 3.31 20.36
C LYS A 4 56.99 2.96 19.26
N PHE A 5 56.34 1.81 19.41
CA PHE A 5 55.14 1.43 18.63
C PHE A 5 53.91 2.14 19.23
N PHE A 6 53.28 3.02 18.45
CA PHE A 6 51.96 3.54 18.77
C PHE A 6 50.92 2.57 18.23
N LEU A 7 50.19 1.91 19.11
CA LEU A 7 48.95 1.19 18.77
C LEU A 7 47.82 2.23 18.72
N SER A 8 47.30 2.51 17.53
CA SER A 8 46.06 3.25 17.39
C SER A 8 44.89 2.30 17.58
N LEU A 9 44.21 2.39 18.73
CA LEU A 9 42.88 1.77 18.93
C LEU A 9 41.88 2.54 18.06
N GLY A 10 41.45 1.93 16.95
CA GLY A 10 40.30 2.38 16.19
C GLY A 10 39.01 2.10 16.97
N LEU A 11 38.35 3.17 17.45
CA LEU A 11 37.04 3.11 18.06
C LEU A 11 36.03 2.84 16.95
N VAL A 12 35.60 1.60 16.79
CA VAL A 12 34.44 1.25 15.96
C VAL A 12 33.20 1.70 16.72
N ALA A 13 32.64 2.83 16.36
CA ALA A 13 31.33 3.26 16.82
C ALA A 13 30.29 2.33 16.22
N LEU A 14 29.82 1.36 16.99
CA LEU A 14 28.62 0.59 16.70
C LEU A 14 27.44 1.55 16.77
N LEU A 15 26.93 1.95 15.61
CA LEU A 15 25.62 2.61 15.49
C LEU A 15 24.56 1.59 15.90
N PHE A 16 24.22 1.56 17.18
CA PHE A 16 23.00 0.91 17.63
C PHE A 16 21.83 1.72 17.07
N SER A 17 21.20 1.21 16.02
CA SER A 17 19.84 1.67 15.69
C SER A 17 18.98 1.41 16.93
N ASN A 18 18.35 2.46 17.47
CA ASN A 18 17.39 2.36 18.57
C ASN A 18 16.14 1.64 18.05
N SER A 19 16.19 0.32 17.87
CA SER A 19 14.96 -0.46 17.71
C SER A 19 14.28 -0.43 19.09
N GLN A 20 13.12 0.19 19.18
CA GLN A 20 12.32 0.16 20.39
C GLN A 20 11.98 -1.30 20.71
N ALA A 21 12.36 -1.78 21.89
CA ALA A 21 12.01 -3.12 22.32
C ALA A 21 10.50 -3.20 22.56
N ILE A 22 9.87 -4.25 22.03
CA ILE A 22 8.45 -4.53 22.30
C ILE A 22 8.28 -4.84 23.78
N ASP A 23 7.18 -4.36 24.39
CA ASP A 23 6.88 -4.58 25.81
C ASP A 23 6.84 -6.08 26.14
N GLU A 24 7.68 -6.50 27.10
CA GLU A 24 7.77 -7.90 27.53
C GLU A 24 6.45 -8.45 28.09
N ASN A 25 5.62 -7.61 28.73
CA ASN A 25 4.32 -8.04 29.23
C ASN A 25 3.36 -8.35 28.07
N LEU A 26 3.41 -7.54 26.99
CA LEU A 26 2.65 -7.82 25.78
C LEU A 26 3.10 -9.14 25.14
N ILE A 27 4.42 -9.37 25.04
CA ILE A 27 4.96 -10.62 24.50
C ILE A 27 4.46 -11.82 25.30
N LYS A 28 4.58 -11.80 26.63
CA LYS A 28 4.13 -12.89 27.52
C LYS A 28 2.62 -13.13 27.39
N ALA A 29 1.82 -12.06 27.34
CA ALA A 29 0.37 -12.17 27.18
C ALA A 29 -0.02 -12.77 25.80
N ALA A 30 0.64 -12.34 24.72
CA ALA A 30 0.44 -12.89 23.40
C ALA A 30 0.87 -14.37 23.30
N GLN A 31 2.00 -14.72 23.93
CA GLN A 31 2.45 -16.13 24.01
C GLN A 31 1.47 -17.02 24.76
N ALA A 32 0.81 -16.50 25.80
CA ALA A 32 -0.24 -17.26 26.49
C ALA A 32 -1.48 -17.50 25.61
N GLU A 33 -1.76 -16.61 24.65
CA GLU A 33 -2.80 -16.80 23.62
C GLU A 33 -2.34 -17.76 22.51
N GLY A 34 -1.05 -17.80 22.20
CA GLY A 34 -0.35 -18.75 21.35
C GLY A 34 -0.63 -18.65 19.85
N ARG A 35 -1.57 -17.81 19.43
CA ARG A 35 -1.93 -17.66 18.02
C ARG A 35 -2.56 -16.31 17.69
N VAL A 36 -2.55 -15.96 16.40
CA VAL A 36 -3.30 -14.86 15.82
C VAL A 36 -3.95 -15.32 14.51
N ASN A 37 -5.20 -14.95 14.30
CA ASN A 37 -5.90 -15.20 13.03
C ASN A 37 -6.07 -13.87 12.32
N SER A 38 -5.62 -13.79 11.07
CA SER A 38 -5.80 -12.59 10.26
C SER A 38 -6.93 -12.73 9.24
N LEU A 39 -7.40 -11.59 8.77
CA LEU A 39 -8.27 -11.47 7.61
C LEU A 39 -7.59 -10.58 6.57
N ALA A 40 -7.66 -10.98 5.30
CA ALA A 40 -7.10 -10.25 4.16
C ALA A 40 -5.57 -9.98 4.25
N MET A 41 -4.83 -10.89 4.89
CA MET A 41 -3.37 -10.81 5.01
C MET A 41 -2.69 -12.10 4.50
N PRO A 42 -3.02 -12.53 3.25
CA PRO A 42 -2.51 -13.78 2.71
C PRO A 42 -0.99 -13.70 2.43
N ASP A 43 -0.32 -14.83 2.47
CA ASP A 43 1.13 -14.98 2.28
C ASP A 43 1.66 -14.28 1.02
N THR A 44 0.86 -14.24 -0.03
CA THR A 44 1.24 -13.71 -1.34
C THR A 44 1.10 -12.20 -1.49
N TRP A 45 0.42 -11.55 -0.54
CA TRP A 45 0.20 -10.11 -0.53
C TRP A 45 1.20 -9.40 0.39
N ALA A 46 1.86 -8.34 -0.08
CA ALA A 46 2.80 -7.52 0.69
C ALA A 46 3.85 -8.32 1.49
N ASN A 47 4.11 -9.56 1.08
CA ASN A 47 5.01 -10.52 1.76
C ASN A 47 4.61 -10.80 3.23
N TRP A 48 3.31 -10.88 3.52
CA TRP A 48 2.84 -11.27 4.86
C TRP A 48 3.44 -12.59 5.34
N LYS A 49 3.78 -13.49 4.41
CA LYS A 49 4.46 -14.76 4.71
C LYS A 49 5.66 -14.60 5.64
N ASP A 50 6.57 -13.68 5.34
CA ASP A 50 7.78 -13.47 6.18
C ASP A 50 7.40 -12.89 7.54
N THR A 51 6.40 -12.01 7.59
CA THR A 51 5.90 -11.44 8.85
C THR A 51 5.33 -12.50 9.78
N TRP A 52 4.50 -13.40 9.25
CA TRP A 52 3.94 -14.50 10.03
C TRP A 52 4.99 -15.53 10.45
N ALA A 53 5.93 -15.86 9.56
CA ALA A 53 7.06 -16.73 9.88
C ALA A 53 7.94 -16.16 11.00
N ASP A 54 8.20 -14.86 10.97
CA ASP A 54 8.98 -14.18 12.00
C ASP A 54 8.26 -14.14 13.35
N LEU A 55 6.94 -13.87 13.37
CA LEU A 55 6.13 -13.90 14.60
C LEU A 55 6.13 -15.29 15.23
N LYS A 56 6.05 -16.34 14.43
CA LYS A 56 6.17 -17.72 14.89
C LYS A 56 7.56 -18.00 15.44
N ASN A 57 8.60 -17.68 14.70
CA ASN A 57 9.99 -18.00 15.08
C ASN A 57 10.48 -17.21 16.30
N LEU A 58 10.09 -15.94 16.44
CA LEU A 58 10.55 -15.07 17.52
C LEU A 58 9.70 -15.19 18.79
N TYR A 59 8.40 -15.38 18.64
CA TYR A 59 7.46 -15.30 19.74
C TYR A 59 6.61 -16.56 19.94
N GLY A 60 6.69 -17.55 19.06
CA GLY A 60 5.89 -18.78 19.15
C GLY A 60 4.42 -18.58 18.80
N ILE A 61 4.07 -17.52 18.07
CA ILE A 61 2.67 -17.22 17.69
C ILE A 61 2.33 -17.94 16.39
N GLU A 62 1.40 -18.91 16.47
CA GLU A 62 0.83 -19.55 15.28
C GLU A 62 -0.10 -18.61 14.53
N HIS A 63 -0.20 -18.81 13.22
CA HIS A 63 -0.99 -17.94 12.35
C HIS A 63 -1.90 -18.72 11.41
N SER A 64 -3.06 -18.14 11.11
CA SER A 64 -3.91 -18.53 9.98
C SER A 64 -4.55 -17.29 9.38
N ASP A 65 -4.77 -17.29 8.06
CA ASP A 65 -5.43 -16.21 7.33
C ASP A 65 -6.70 -16.68 6.62
N THR A 66 -7.63 -15.74 6.44
CA THR A 66 -8.76 -15.92 5.53
C THR A 66 -8.81 -14.70 4.61
N ASP A 67 -8.49 -14.91 3.33
CA ASP A 67 -8.47 -13.84 2.34
C ASP A 67 -9.88 -13.35 1.99
N MET A 68 -10.04 -12.03 1.94
CA MET A 68 -11.30 -11.37 1.60
C MET A 68 -11.11 -9.89 1.29
N SER A 69 -12.16 -9.23 0.79
CA SER A 69 -12.13 -7.78 0.59
C SER A 69 -12.32 -7.00 1.90
N SER A 70 -11.84 -5.75 1.95
CA SER A 70 -11.98 -4.86 3.12
C SER A 70 -13.44 -4.71 3.61
N ALA A 71 -14.40 -4.65 2.69
CA ALA A 71 -15.81 -4.55 3.03
C ALA A 71 -16.34 -5.83 3.69
N GLN A 72 -15.92 -7.01 3.18
CA GLN A 72 -16.28 -8.31 3.74
C GLN A 72 -15.67 -8.50 5.13
N GLU A 73 -14.43 -8.04 5.34
CA GLU A 73 -13.74 -8.10 6.63
C GLU A 73 -14.50 -7.31 7.71
N ILE A 74 -14.83 -6.06 7.44
CA ILE A 74 -15.61 -5.22 8.37
C ILE A 74 -16.98 -5.84 8.66
N ALA A 75 -17.66 -6.34 7.62
CA ALA A 75 -18.94 -7.01 7.77
C ALA A 75 -18.84 -8.27 8.63
N LYS A 76 -17.77 -9.04 8.46
CA LYS A 76 -17.47 -10.26 9.22
C LYS A 76 -17.21 -9.94 10.69
N PHE A 77 -16.34 -8.96 11.00
CA PHE A 77 -16.11 -8.50 12.38
C PHE A 77 -17.42 -8.09 13.06
N LYS A 78 -18.27 -7.37 12.34
CA LYS A 78 -19.57 -6.92 12.87
C LYS A 78 -20.56 -8.06 13.09
N ALA A 79 -20.59 -9.05 12.21
CA ALA A 79 -21.52 -10.17 12.29
C ALA A 79 -21.13 -11.17 13.37
N GLU A 80 -19.84 -11.52 13.45
CA GLU A 80 -19.35 -12.57 14.35
C GLU A 80 -19.26 -12.15 15.81
N LYS A 81 -18.89 -10.89 16.08
CA LYS A 81 -18.77 -10.36 17.46
C LYS A 81 -17.97 -11.32 18.35
N LYS A 82 -18.58 -11.76 19.49
CA LYS A 82 -17.96 -12.70 20.44
C LYS A 82 -17.53 -14.04 19.83
N ASN A 83 -18.02 -14.39 18.65
CA ASN A 83 -17.63 -15.58 17.91
C ASN A 83 -16.53 -15.29 16.87
N ALA A 84 -15.83 -14.16 17.00
CA ALA A 84 -14.81 -13.71 16.06
C ALA A 84 -13.88 -14.86 15.61
N SER A 85 -13.68 -14.96 14.30
CA SER A 85 -12.73 -15.87 13.66
C SER A 85 -11.44 -15.17 13.24
N GLY A 86 -11.44 -13.83 13.17
CA GLY A 86 -10.28 -12.98 12.88
C GLY A 86 -9.97 -12.01 14.01
N ASP A 87 -8.70 -11.84 14.32
CA ASP A 87 -8.18 -10.99 15.41
C ASP A 87 -7.63 -9.67 14.88
N ILE A 88 -7.02 -9.70 13.69
CA ILE A 88 -6.39 -8.56 13.01
C ILE A 88 -6.69 -8.64 11.52
N GLY A 89 -6.66 -7.51 10.83
CA GLY A 89 -6.85 -7.50 9.39
C GLY A 89 -6.14 -6.36 8.68
N ASP A 90 -6.13 -6.42 7.33
CA ASP A 90 -5.48 -5.48 6.42
C ASP A 90 -6.50 -4.89 5.46
N ILE A 91 -7.05 -3.72 5.81
CA ILE A 91 -8.07 -3.04 5.01
C ILE A 91 -7.49 -1.82 4.28
N GLY A 92 -8.03 -1.51 3.11
CA GLY A 92 -7.69 -0.28 2.41
C GLY A 92 -7.91 0.96 3.28
N ALA A 93 -7.08 1.97 3.15
CA ALA A 93 -7.08 3.18 3.99
C ALA A 93 -8.46 3.85 4.12
N SER A 94 -9.25 3.87 3.05
CA SER A 94 -10.61 4.44 3.04
C SER A 94 -11.61 3.70 3.93
N PHE A 95 -11.31 2.46 4.31
CA PHE A 95 -12.15 1.65 5.17
C PHE A 95 -11.86 1.82 6.67
N GLY A 96 -10.75 2.47 7.04
CA GLY A 96 -10.37 2.70 8.44
C GLY A 96 -11.46 3.42 9.24
N GLU A 97 -11.92 4.57 8.74
CA GLU A 97 -13.00 5.34 9.36
C GLU A 97 -14.34 4.59 9.35
N ILE A 98 -14.59 3.77 8.34
CA ILE A 98 -15.81 2.95 8.26
C ILE A 98 -15.80 1.91 9.40
N ALA A 99 -14.66 1.27 9.66
CA ALA A 99 -14.50 0.31 10.75
C ALA A 99 -14.72 0.95 12.13
N VAL A 100 -14.21 2.18 12.32
CA VAL A 100 -14.44 2.97 13.55
C VAL A 100 -15.91 3.29 13.72
N LYS A 101 -16.58 3.84 12.69
CA LYS A 101 -18.00 4.16 12.70
C LYS A 101 -18.89 2.93 12.96
N GLN A 102 -18.47 1.76 12.50
CA GLN A 102 -19.16 0.50 12.75
C GLN A 102 -18.85 -0.13 14.12
N GLY A 103 -17.90 0.44 14.87
CA GLY A 103 -17.56 0.02 16.22
C GLY A 103 -16.89 -1.35 16.29
N VAL A 104 -16.15 -1.74 15.22
CA VAL A 104 -15.47 -3.04 15.13
C VAL A 104 -13.98 -2.96 15.40
N ALA A 105 -13.39 -1.76 15.46
CA ALA A 105 -11.99 -1.54 15.72
C ALA A 105 -11.68 -1.47 17.21
N GLN A 106 -10.54 -2.03 17.63
CA GLN A 106 -9.94 -1.88 18.94
C GLN A 106 -8.76 -0.93 18.85
N PRO A 107 -8.73 0.17 19.64
CA PRO A 107 -7.60 1.09 19.63
C PRO A 107 -6.35 0.46 20.24
N PHE A 108 -5.21 0.66 19.59
CA PHE A 108 -3.90 0.31 20.09
C PHE A 108 -2.83 1.15 19.40
N LYS A 109 -2.16 2.03 20.14
CA LYS A 109 -1.01 2.80 19.67
C LYS A 109 0.25 1.98 19.89
N THR A 110 1.02 1.78 18.82
CA THR A 110 2.29 1.05 18.91
C THR A 110 3.40 1.93 19.49
N SER A 111 4.52 1.33 19.87
CA SER A 111 5.73 2.05 20.28
C SER A 111 6.30 2.95 19.17
N TYR A 112 5.96 2.68 17.91
CA TYR A 112 6.37 3.46 16.74
C TYR A 112 5.40 4.57 16.35
N TRP A 113 4.41 4.86 17.20
CA TRP A 113 3.31 5.79 16.91
C TRP A 113 3.76 7.15 16.36
N ASP A 114 4.79 7.75 16.95
CA ASP A 114 5.26 9.09 16.57
C ASP A 114 6.03 9.11 15.23
N GLN A 115 6.44 7.94 14.74
CA GLN A 115 7.11 7.79 13.44
C GLN A 115 6.13 7.58 12.28
N ILE A 116 4.82 7.46 12.57
CA ILE A 116 3.79 7.32 11.55
C ILE A 116 3.21 8.69 11.24
N PRO A 117 3.15 9.10 9.95
CA PRO A 117 2.56 10.38 9.56
C PRO A 117 1.12 10.54 10.08
N THR A 118 0.71 11.76 10.42
CA THR A 118 -0.63 12.03 10.97
C THR A 118 -1.77 11.66 10.03
N TRP A 119 -1.58 11.79 8.73
CA TRP A 119 -2.56 11.39 7.71
C TRP A 119 -2.72 9.85 7.59
N ALA A 120 -1.78 9.09 8.13
CA ALA A 120 -1.70 7.63 8.00
C ALA A 120 -2.18 6.89 9.26
N LYS A 121 -2.84 7.56 10.17
CA LYS A 121 -3.31 6.97 11.43
C LYS A 121 -4.55 7.67 12.00
N ASP A 122 -5.42 6.91 12.64
CA ASP A 122 -6.49 7.45 13.48
C ASP A 122 -5.91 7.98 14.79
N LYS A 123 -6.39 9.14 15.25
CA LYS A 123 -5.88 9.80 16.48
C LYS A 123 -5.91 8.92 17.75
N ASP A 124 -6.84 7.99 17.82
CA ASP A 124 -7.03 7.10 18.97
C ASP A 124 -6.33 5.74 18.78
N GLY A 125 -5.78 5.47 17.59
CA GLY A 125 -5.08 4.22 17.29
C GLY A 125 -6.00 3.08 16.85
N ASN A 126 -7.23 3.37 16.42
CA ASN A 126 -8.13 2.36 15.90
C ASN A 126 -7.59 1.71 14.63
N TRP A 127 -7.00 2.51 13.77
CA TRP A 127 -6.31 2.06 12.56
C TRP A 127 -5.03 2.86 12.33
N LEU A 128 -4.10 2.28 11.61
CA LEU A 128 -2.88 2.92 11.12
C LEU A 128 -2.35 2.16 9.90
N LEU A 129 -1.78 2.90 8.96
CA LEU A 129 -1.16 2.30 7.77
C LEU A 129 0.08 1.49 8.17
N ALA A 130 0.22 0.31 7.58
CA ALA A 130 1.44 -0.50 7.66
C ALA A 130 2.37 -0.16 6.49
N TYR A 131 1.82 0.09 5.32
CA TYR A 131 2.53 0.39 4.09
C TYR A 131 1.68 1.27 3.18
N THR A 132 2.31 1.88 2.19
CA THR A 132 1.65 2.69 1.18
C THR A 132 1.66 2.02 -0.18
N GLY A 133 0.66 2.39 -0.99
CA GLY A 133 0.62 2.23 -2.43
C GLY A 133 0.44 3.58 -3.10
N THR A 134 1.16 3.83 -4.18
CA THR A 134 1.06 5.05 -4.98
C THR A 134 0.75 4.67 -6.41
N ILE A 135 -0.16 5.37 -7.06
CA ILE A 135 -0.46 5.07 -8.47
C ILE A 135 0.75 5.41 -9.33
N ALA A 136 1.17 4.41 -10.09
CA ALA A 136 2.33 4.41 -10.97
C ALA A 136 1.92 4.06 -12.39
N PHE A 137 2.77 4.40 -13.35
CA PHE A 137 2.72 3.82 -14.68
C PHE A 137 3.59 2.57 -14.72
N ILE A 138 3.08 1.48 -15.31
CA ILE A 138 3.88 0.37 -15.77
C ILE A 138 3.89 0.38 -17.30
N VAL A 139 5.07 0.51 -17.88
CA VAL A 139 5.26 0.77 -19.32
C VAL A 139 5.97 -0.40 -19.96
N ASN A 140 5.38 -0.99 -21.02
CA ASN A 140 6.00 -2.03 -21.82
C ASN A 140 7.02 -1.40 -22.80
N LYS A 141 8.32 -1.51 -22.49
CA LYS A 141 9.42 -0.94 -23.28
C LYS A 141 9.65 -1.62 -24.64
N ASP A 142 9.10 -2.82 -24.84
CA ASP A 142 9.17 -3.49 -26.14
C ASP A 142 8.37 -2.72 -27.19
N VAL A 143 7.28 -2.06 -26.78
CA VAL A 143 6.35 -1.34 -27.64
C VAL A 143 6.48 0.17 -27.49
N VAL A 144 6.53 0.69 -26.26
CA VAL A 144 6.61 2.12 -25.96
C VAL A 144 8.06 2.55 -25.86
N LYS A 145 8.56 3.27 -26.85
CA LYS A 145 9.98 3.72 -26.90
C LYS A 145 10.18 5.02 -26.15
N ASP A 146 9.25 5.96 -26.26
CA ASP A 146 9.23 7.22 -25.52
C ASP A 146 8.40 7.03 -24.24
N ILE A 147 9.08 6.69 -23.14
CA ILE A 147 8.43 6.39 -21.86
C ILE A 147 7.76 7.64 -21.30
N PRO A 148 6.42 7.63 -21.13
CA PRO A 148 5.69 8.76 -20.54
C PRO A 148 6.12 8.97 -19.09
N LYS A 149 6.42 10.21 -18.71
CA LYS A 149 6.85 10.58 -17.34
C LYS A 149 5.77 11.39 -16.60
N THR A 150 4.77 11.86 -17.33
CA THR A 150 3.68 12.69 -16.82
C THR A 150 2.34 12.20 -17.38
N TRP A 151 1.24 12.59 -16.73
CA TRP A 151 -0.10 12.35 -17.26
C TRP A 151 -0.30 13.03 -18.62
N GLN A 152 0.28 14.22 -18.79
CA GLN A 152 0.21 14.94 -20.07
C GLN A 152 0.95 14.20 -21.20
N ASP A 153 2.01 13.46 -20.90
CA ASP A 153 2.72 12.67 -21.92
C ASP A 153 1.85 11.53 -22.43
N LEU A 154 0.95 10.98 -21.60
CA LEU A 154 0.01 9.95 -22.03
C LEU A 154 -0.89 10.41 -23.20
N LEU A 155 -1.24 11.72 -23.27
CA LEU A 155 -2.04 12.27 -24.37
C LEU A 155 -1.28 12.33 -25.70
N LYS A 156 0.06 12.47 -25.64
CA LYS A 156 0.93 12.65 -26.81
C LYS A 156 1.30 11.31 -27.50
N GLY A 157 1.25 10.22 -26.76
CA GLY A 157 1.61 8.89 -27.29
C GLY A 157 0.58 8.33 -28.27
N ASN A 158 0.95 7.21 -28.91
CA ASN A 158 0.07 6.42 -29.79
C ASN A 158 -0.26 5.02 -29.22
N TYR A 159 0.14 4.74 -28.00
CA TYR A 159 -0.05 3.49 -27.28
C TYR A 159 -1.38 3.46 -26.51
N LYS A 160 -1.84 2.27 -26.16
CA LYS A 160 -3.03 2.06 -25.32
C LYS A 160 -2.70 2.18 -23.84
N ILE A 161 -3.70 2.61 -23.07
CA ILE A 161 -3.60 2.81 -21.63
C ILE A 161 -4.68 1.98 -20.95
N THR A 162 -4.24 1.05 -20.08
CA THR A 162 -5.11 0.16 -19.31
C THR A 162 -5.33 0.74 -17.92
N VAL A 163 -6.59 1.00 -17.57
CA VAL A 163 -6.97 1.63 -16.28
C VAL A 163 -7.55 0.60 -15.31
N GLY A 164 -8.31 -0.37 -15.81
CA GLY A 164 -9.14 -1.26 -15.02
C GLY A 164 -10.58 -0.78 -14.91
N ASP A 165 -11.41 -1.61 -14.29
CA ASP A 165 -12.83 -1.29 -14.09
C ASP A 165 -13.03 -0.44 -12.82
N VAL A 166 -13.39 0.81 -13.02
CA VAL A 166 -13.64 1.77 -11.91
C VAL A 166 -14.88 1.42 -11.06
N SER A 167 -15.73 0.49 -11.51
CA SER A 167 -16.90 0.07 -10.75
C SER A 167 -16.58 -0.95 -9.65
N VAL A 168 -15.44 -1.65 -9.77
CA VAL A 168 -15.07 -2.77 -8.87
C VAL A 168 -13.64 -2.71 -8.35
N ALA A 169 -12.73 -2.03 -9.06
CA ALA A 169 -11.30 -2.05 -8.73
C ALA A 169 -10.84 -0.77 -8.03
N ALA A 170 -10.47 -0.87 -6.76
CA ALA A 170 -9.94 0.26 -5.99
C ALA A 170 -8.71 0.91 -6.64
N GLN A 171 -7.86 0.13 -7.32
CA GLN A 171 -6.72 0.62 -8.10
C GLN A 171 -7.17 1.53 -9.25
N ALA A 172 -8.20 1.14 -10.00
CA ALA A 172 -8.74 1.94 -11.09
C ALA A 172 -9.37 3.25 -10.60
N VAL A 173 -10.16 3.19 -9.52
CA VAL A 173 -10.73 4.37 -8.84
C VAL A 173 -9.62 5.33 -8.40
N SER A 174 -8.55 4.80 -7.82
CA SER A 174 -7.40 5.60 -7.38
C SER A 174 -6.58 6.15 -8.55
N ALA A 175 -6.52 5.45 -9.69
CA ALA A 175 -5.87 5.97 -10.90
C ALA A 175 -6.60 7.21 -11.46
N VAL A 176 -7.94 7.24 -11.39
CA VAL A 176 -8.72 8.42 -11.75
C VAL A 176 -8.41 9.59 -10.82
N LEU A 177 -8.34 9.36 -9.50
CA LEU A 177 -7.98 10.41 -8.54
C LEU A 177 -6.54 10.90 -8.75
N ALA A 178 -5.60 10.01 -9.04
CA ALA A 178 -4.21 10.37 -9.31
C ALA A 178 -4.10 11.30 -10.53
N ALA A 179 -4.77 10.94 -11.62
CA ALA A 179 -4.88 11.80 -12.81
C ALA A 179 -5.51 13.16 -12.44
N ASN A 180 -6.59 13.13 -11.66
CA ASN A 180 -7.30 14.33 -11.25
C ASN A 180 -6.40 15.30 -10.48
N TYR A 181 -5.61 14.79 -9.55
CA TYR A 181 -4.64 15.59 -8.79
C TYR A 181 -3.55 16.21 -9.67
N ALA A 182 -3.01 15.43 -10.60
CA ALA A 182 -1.99 15.93 -11.54
C ALA A 182 -2.53 17.01 -12.49
N LEU A 183 -3.83 16.94 -12.78
CA LEU A 183 -4.52 17.89 -13.67
C LEU A 183 -5.16 19.08 -12.92
N GLY A 184 -4.83 19.26 -11.63
CA GLY A 184 -5.27 20.40 -10.83
C GLY A 184 -6.63 20.24 -10.16
N GLY A 185 -7.26 19.05 -10.22
CA GLY A 185 -8.49 18.74 -9.50
C GLY A 185 -8.26 18.36 -8.03
N ASP A 186 -9.36 18.09 -7.36
CA ASP A 186 -9.38 17.67 -5.94
C ASP A 186 -10.37 16.50 -5.74
N GLU A 187 -10.64 16.16 -4.47
CA GLU A 187 -11.55 15.06 -4.12
C GLU A 187 -13.02 15.35 -4.43
N LYS A 188 -13.41 16.61 -4.68
CA LYS A 188 -14.81 17.05 -4.88
C LYS A 188 -15.21 17.08 -6.34
N ASP A 189 -14.26 17.44 -7.20
CA ASP A 189 -14.49 17.59 -8.64
C ASP A 189 -13.53 16.73 -9.43
N LEU A 190 -14.04 15.69 -10.05
CA LEU A 190 -13.30 14.76 -10.92
C LEU A 190 -13.34 15.16 -12.40
N SER A 191 -13.92 16.32 -12.74
CA SER A 191 -14.07 16.76 -14.15
C SER A 191 -12.76 16.81 -14.92
N PRO A 192 -11.60 17.26 -14.35
CA PRO A 192 -10.32 17.23 -15.06
C PRO A 192 -9.89 15.83 -15.52
N ALA A 193 -10.00 14.84 -14.60
CA ALA A 193 -9.66 13.45 -14.93
C ALA A 193 -10.64 12.85 -15.94
N LEU A 194 -11.95 13.07 -15.77
CA LEU A 194 -12.96 12.56 -16.68
C LEU A 194 -12.75 13.10 -18.10
N ALA A 195 -12.43 14.38 -18.25
CA ALA A 195 -12.10 14.98 -19.56
C ALA A 195 -10.82 14.38 -20.17
N PHE A 196 -9.80 14.12 -19.34
CA PHE A 196 -8.57 13.47 -19.76
C PHE A 196 -8.83 12.06 -20.29
N PHE A 197 -9.52 11.21 -19.53
CA PHE A 197 -9.83 9.84 -19.93
C PHE A 197 -10.81 9.79 -21.12
N ASN A 198 -11.74 10.73 -21.21
CA ASN A 198 -12.62 10.88 -22.38
C ASN A 198 -11.80 11.17 -23.66
N THR A 199 -10.76 12.00 -23.57
CA THR A 199 -9.88 12.25 -24.70
C THR A 199 -9.20 10.97 -25.18
N LEU A 200 -8.69 10.14 -24.26
CA LEU A 200 -8.09 8.84 -24.59
C LEU A 200 -9.12 7.85 -25.16
N ALA A 201 -10.35 7.86 -24.63
CA ALA A 201 -11.45 7.03 -25.13
C ALA A 201 -11.80 7.37 -26.58
N LYS A 202 -11.96 8.67 -26.90
CA LYS A 202 -12.20 9.16 -28.28
C LYS A 202 -11.09 8.81 -29.25
N GLN A 203 -9.85 8.74 -28.76
CA GLN A 203 -8.70 8.31 -29.56
C GLN A 203 -8.63 6.78 -29.76
N GLY A 204 -9.51 5.99 -29.13
CA GLY A 204 -9.46 4.52 -29.15
C GLY A 204 -8.26 3.96 -28.38
N ARG A 205 -7.71 4.72 -27.44
CA ARG A 205 -6.50 4.39 -26.69
C ARG A 205 -6.75 3.97 -25.24
N LEU A 206 -7.98 4.12 -24.75
CA LEU A 206 -8.36 3.69 -23.41
C LEU A 206 -8.78 2.21 -23.43
N VAL A 207 -8.28 1.43 -22.45
CA VAL A 207 -8.65 0.02 -22.25
C VAL A 207 -9.16 -0.12 -20.82
N ASN A 208 -10.39 -0.63 -20.69
CA ASN A 208 -11.10 -0.78 -19.42
C ASN A 208 -11.02 -2.21 -18.86
N ASN A 209 -9.97 -2.96 -19.21
CA ASN A 209 -9.71 -4.30 -18.68
C ASN A 209 -8.87 -4.21 -17.41
N ASP A 210 -8.87 -5.30 -16.61
CA ASP A 210 -8.00 -5.41 -15.45
C ASP A 210 -6.53 -5.24 -15.82
N VAL A 211 -5.80 -4.53 -15.00
CA VAL A 211 -4.36 -4.40 -15.13
C VAL A 211 -3.71 -5.63 -14.51
N SER A 212 -3.56 -6.67 -15.31
CA SER A 212 -2.89 -7.93 -14.98
C SER A 212 -1.67 -8.13 -15.88
N ILE A 213 -0.78 -9.04 -15.51
CA ILE A 213 0.39 -9.37 -16.35
C ILE A 213 -0.05 -9.75 -17.77
N ALA A 214 -1.08 -10.60 -17.92
CA ALA A 214 -1.59 -11.03 -19.21
C ALA A 214 -2.16 -9.88 -20.07
N ASN A 215 -2.77 -8.88 -19.44
CA ASN A 215 -3.29 -7.71 -20.12
C ASN A 215 -2.20 -6.67 -20.41
N LEU A 216 -1.18 -6.55 -19.55
CA LEU A 216 0.00 -5.71 -19.79
C LEU A 216 0.86 -6.20 -20.96
N GLU A 217 0.86 -7.49 -21.25
CA GLU A 217 1.52 -8.02 -22.44
C GLU A 217 0.82 -7.60 -23.75
N LYS A 218 -0.48 -7.33 -23.70
CA LYS A 218 -1.31 -6.86 -24.81
C LYS A 218 -1.49 -5.34 -24.80
N GLY A 219 -1.44 -4.73 -23.62
CA GLY A 219 -1.48 -3.29 -23.42
C GLY A 219 -0.06 -2.73 -23.31
N GLU A 220 0.07 -1.44 -23.43
CA GLU A 220 1.36 -0.76 -23.59
C GLU A 220 1.73 0.05 -22.35
N VAL A 221 0.72 0.64 -21.68
CA VAL A 221 0.85 1.34 -20.41
C VAL A 221 -0.28 0.95 -19.47
N GLY A 222 0.04 0.54 -18.26
CA GLY A 222 -0.95 0.25 -17.21
C GLY A 222 -0.88 1.27 -16.07
N LEU A 223 -2.03 1.59 -15.50
CA LEU A 223 -2.15 2.41 -14.28
C LEU A 223 -2.32 1.48 -13.09
N VAL A 224 -1.33 1.40 -12.22
CA VAL A 224 -1.24 0.40 -11.15
C VAL A 224 -0.78 1.00 -9.84
N TRP A 225 -1.02 0.30 -8.74
CA TRP A 225 -0.23 0.53 -7.52
C TRP A 225 1.25 0.22 -7.81
N ASP A 226 2.16 1.03 -7.31
CA ASP A 226 3.60 0.88 -7.50
C ASP A 226 4.10 -0.51 -7.08
N PHE A 227 3.64 -1.05 -5.96
CA PHE A 227 4.02 -2.39 -5.50
C PHE A 227 3.51 -3.49 -6.45
N ASN A 228 2.32 -3.36 -7.04
CA ASN A 228 1.83 -4.28 -8.06
C ASN A 228 2.68 -4.18 -9.34
N GLY A 229 2.96 -2.96 -9.79
CA GLY A 229 3.81 -2.72 -10.95
C GLY A 229 5.20 -3.30 -10.79
N LEU A 230 5.83 -3.10 -9.62
CA LEU A 230 7.14 -3.65 -9.30
C LEU A 230 7.13 -5.18 -9.25
N GLY A 231 6.10 -5.77 -8.64
CA GLY A 231 5.91 -7.22 -8.62
C GLY A 231 5.71 -7.80 -10.01
N TYR A 232 4.93 -7.13 -10.88
CA TYR A 232 4.72 -7.54 -12.27
C TYR A 232 6.02 -7.44 -13.07
N ARG A 233 6.74 -6.32 -12.96
CA ARG A 233 8.04 -6.10 -13.60
C ARG A 233 9.03 -7.22 -13.26
N ASP A 234 9.19 -7.53 -11.98
CA ASP A 234 10.18 -8.52 -11.54
C ASP A 234 9.78 -9.95 -11.94
N LYS A 235 8.47 -10.24 -12.07
CA LYS A 235 7.96 -11.54 -12.50
C LYS A 235 8.17 -11.81 -14.00
N VAL A 236 8.07 -10.77 -14.84
CA VAL A 236 8.21 -10.91 -16.32
C VAL A 236 9.58 -10.52 -16.85
N GLY A 237 10.44 -9.93 -16.01
CA GLY A 237 11.79 -9.46 -16.36
C GLY A 237 11.91 -7.94 -16.34
N LYS A 238 12.90 -7.45 -15.60
CA LYS A 238 13.14 -6.01 -15.35
C LYS A 238 13.41 -5.19 -16.59
N ASP A 239 13.99 -5.81 -17.61
CA ASP A 239 14.34 -5.11 -18.85
C ASP A 239 13.14 -4.85 -19.74
N ARG A 240 12.02 -5.52 -19.51
CA ARG A 240 10.84 -5.45 -20.36
C ARG A 240 9.86 -4.35 -19.94
N TYR A 241 9.80 -4.05 -18.66
CA TYR A 241 8.86 -3.06 -18.10
C TYR A 241 9.58 -1.98 -17.30
N GLU A 242 9.13 -0.74 -17.47
CA GLU A 242 9.46 0.38 -16.58
C GLU A 242 8.30 0.64 -15.64
N VAL A 243 8.59 0.88 -14.37
CA VAL A 243 7.60 1.32 -13.38
C VAL A 243 8.05 2.67 -12.84
N LEU A 244 7.17 3.65 -12.87
CA LEU A 244 7.48 5.00 -12.41
C LEU A 244 6.25 5.72 -11.85
N ILE A 245 6.48 6.61 -10.87
CA ILE A 245 5.45 7.53 -10.39
C ILE A 245 5.43 8.74 -11.34
N PRO A 246 4.26 9.17 -11.84
CA PRO A 246 4.16 10.36 -12.70
C PRO A 246 4.72 11.61 -12.01
N ALA A 247 5.61 12.35 -12.71
CA ALA A 247 6.33 13.48 -12.16
C ALA A 247 5.42 14.68 -11.85
N ASP A 248 4.28 14.80 -12.53
CA ASP A 248 3.29 15.88 -12.35
C ASP A 248 2.28 15.60 -11.22
N GLY A 249 2.26 14.40 -10.63
CA GLY A 249 1.48 14.08 -9.46
C GLY A 249 0.86 12.69 -9.46
N SER A 250 0.53 12.23 -8.26
CA SER A 250 -0.16 10.97 -8.03
C SER A 250 -0.88 10.98 -6.68
N VAL A 251 -1.63 9.91 -6.40
CA VAL A 251 -2.26 9.67 -5.10
C VAL A 251 -1.48 8.62 -4.31
N ILE A 252 -1.23 8.94 -3.04
CA ILE A 252 -0.76 7.96 -2.04
C ILE A 252 -1.97 7.47 -1.27
N SER A 253 -2.13 6.16 -1.21
CA SER A 253 -3.06 5.47 -0.34
C SER A 253 -2.29 4.35 0.38
N GLY A 254 -2.95 3.34 0.85
CA GLY A 254 -2.30 2.20 1.48
C GLY A 254 -3.29 1.30 2.17
N TYR A 255 -2.74 0.44 3.01
CA TYR A 255 -3.52 -0.52 3.76
C TYR A 255 -3.26 -0.36 5.24
N THR A 256 -4.34 -0.42 6.01
CA THR A 256 -4.29 -0.21 7.46
C THR A 256 -4.42 -1.53 8.18
N THR A 257 -3.59 -1.73 9.19
CA THR A 257 -3.88 -2.78 10.16
C THR A 257 -5.03 -2.35 11.06
N ILE A 258 -6.00 -3.24 11.25
CA ILE A 258 -7.13 -3.06 12.16
C ILE A 258 -7.20 -4.24 13.12
N ILE A 259 -7.26 -3.97 14.44
CA ILE A 259 -7.47 -5.02 15.44
C ILE A 259 -8.96 -5.13 15.68
N ASN A 260 -9.50 -6.34 15.55
CA ASN A 260 -10.91 -6.60 15.81
C ASN A 260 -11.24 -6.35 17.27
N LYS A 261 -12.24 -5.51 17.54
CA LYS A 261 -12.73 -5.25 18.90
C LYS A 261 -13.14 -6.52 19.66
N TYR A 262 -13.52 -7.55 18.94
CA TYR A 262 -13.99 -8.83 19.46
C TYR A 262 -12.94 -9.94 19.32
N ALA A 263 -11.67 -9.58 19.07
CA ALA A 263 -10.58 -10.53 18.91
C ALA A 263 -10.54 -11.54 20.06
N LYS A 264 -10.37 -12.82 19.74
CA LYS A 264 -10.16 -13.88 20.73
C LYS A 264 -8.73 -13.89 21.25
N HIS A 265 -7.80 -13.37 20.45
CA HIS A 265 -6.38 -13.28 20.77
C HIS A 265 -5.92 -11.80 20.70
N PRO A 266 -6.47 -10.92 21.57
CA PRO A 266 -6.25 -9.47 21.46
C PRO A 266 -4.80 -9.06 21.71
N ASN A 267 -4.06 -9.79 22.56
CA ASN A 267 -2.65 -9.49 22.82
C ASN A 267 -1.76 -9.98 21.68
N ALA A 268 -2.05 -11.13 21.06
CA ALA A 268 -1.36 -11.60 19.88
C ALA A 268 -1.61 -10.67 18.68
N ALA A 269 -2.82 -10.11 18.52
CA ALA A 269 -3.14 -9.12 17.51
C ALA A 269 -2.38 -7.79 17.74
N LYS A 270 -2.25 -7.33 18.99
CA LYS A 270 -1.44 -6.15 19.35
C LYS A 270 0.04 -6.40 19.09
N LEU A 271 0.56 -7.57 19.48
CA LEU A 271 1.94 -7.96 19.21
C LEU A 271 2.21 -8.03 17.70
N ALA A 272 1.27 -8.57 16.92
CA ALA A 272 1.38 -8.60 15.46
C ALA A 272 1.46 -7.18 14.88
N ARG A 273 0.58 -6.24 15.29
CA ARG A 273 0.64 -4.84 14.86
C ARG A 273 1.94 -4.17 15.27
N GLU A 274 2.42 -4.40 16.48
CA GLU A 274 3.70 -3.89 16.97
C GLU A 274 4.86 -4.38 16.11
N PHE A 275 4.88 -5.69 15.83
CA PHE A 275 5.91 -6.31 14.99
C PHE A 275 5.86 -5.82 13.54
N ILE A 276 4.68 -5.71 12.94
CA ILE A 276 4.48 -5.18 11.57
C ILE A 276 5.12 -3.79 11.42
N LEU A 277 5.04 -2.97 12.47
CA LEU A 277 5.62 -1.63 12.46
C LEU A 277 7.07 -1.58 12.96
N SER A 278 7.63 -2.66 13.46
CA SER A 278 9.06 -2.74 13.77
C SER A 278 9.92 -2.60 12.51
N ASP A 279 11.21 -2.31 12.66
CA ASP A 279 12.13 -2.24 11.52
C ASP A 279 12.10 -3.54 10.71
N LYS A 280 12.08 -4.69 11.38
CA LYS A 280 12.03 -6.00 10.73
C LYS A 280 10.72 -6.22 9.97
N GLY A 281 9.58 -5.90 10.57
CA GLY A 281 8.28 -6.00 9.91
C GLY A 281 8.18 -5.08 8.69
N GLN A 282 8.68 -3.85 8.81
CA GLN A 282 8.71 -2.90 7.70
C GLN A 282 9.65 -3.36 6.57
N ILE A 283 10.79 -3.98 6.89
CA ILE A 283 11.69 -4.60 5.90
C ILE A 283 10.98 -5.78 5.20
N ASN A 284 10.21 -6.59 5.93
CA ASN A 284 9.44 -7.68 5.32
C ASN A 284 8.41 -7.16 4.29
N LEU A 285 7.71 -6.06 4.60
CA LEU A 285 6.82 -5.40 3.64
C LEU A 285 7.59 -4.90 2.40
N ALA A 286 8.74 -4.26 2.60
CA ALA A 286 9.60 -3.79 1.51
C ALA A 286 10.10 -4.92 0.59
N LYS A 287 10.37 -6.11 1.13
CA LYS A 287 10.70 -7.31 0.32
C LYS A 287 9.57 -7.68 -0.64
N GLY A 288 8.32 -7.43 -0.25
CA GLY A 288 7.12 -7.61 -1.06
C GLY A 288 6.75 -6.38 -1.90
N TYR A 289 7.68 -5.46 -2.11
CA TYR A 289 7.50 -4.19 -2.84
C TYR A 289 6.58 -3.17 -2.17
N ALA A 290 5.92 -3.52 -1.06
CA ALA A 290 5.06 -2.61 -0.32
C ALA A 290 5.92 -1.55 0.40
N ARG A 291 5.75 -0.27 0.03
CA ARG A 291 6.57 0.80 0.59
C ARG A 291 6.25 0.99 2.08
N PRO A 292 7.22 0.79 2.97
CA PRO A 292 7.01 0.92 4.41
C PRO A 292 6.47 2.30 4.81
N ILE A 293 5.52 2.35 5.73
CA ILE A 293 5.03 3.64 6.24
C ILE A 293 6.11 4.39 7.02
N ARG A 294 7.06 3.66 7.60
CA ARG A 294 8.21 4.19 8.36
C ARG A 294 9.48 4.31 7.52
N ILE A 295 9.36 4.42 6.21
CA ILE A 295 10.53 4.42 5.29
C ILE A 295 11.61 5.44 5.65
N ASP A 296 11.22 6.60 6.21
CA ASP A 296 12.13 7.67 6.60
C ASP A 296 12.78 7.44 8.00
N HIS A 297 12.39 6.39 8.70
CA HIS A 297 12.85 6.04 10.05
C HIS A 297 13.57 4.69 10.13
N ILE A 298 13.70 3.99 9.00
CA ILE A 298 14.35 2.67 8.93
C ILE A 298 15.47 2.68 7.90
N THR A 299 16.44 1.80 8.08
CA THR A 299 17.48 1.54 7.09
C THR A 299 17.16 0.24 6.36
N LEU A 300 16.80 0.33 5.09
CA LEU A 300 16.63 -0.86 4.25
C LEU A 300 17.96 -1.42 3.82
N PRO A 301 18.14 -2.77 3.82
CA PRO A 301 19.25 -3.43 3.13
C PRO A 301 19.31 -3.01 1.66
N ASP A 302 20.52 -2.90 1.10
CA ASP A 302 20.71 -2.38 -0.27
C ASP A 302 19.97 -3.19 -1.34
N ASP A 303 19.93 -4.51 -1.20
CA ASP A 303 19.22 -5.41 -2.10
C ASP A 303 17.69 -5.21 -2.03
N ILE A 304 17.14 -4.86 -0.86
CA ILE A 304 15.74 -4.55 -0.68
C ILE A 304 15.43 -3.14 -1.19
N LYS A 305 16.31 -2.17 -0.87
CA LYS A 305 16.17 -0.80 -1.36
C LYS A 305 16.14 -0.73 -2.89
N ALA A 306 16.95 -1.55 -3.56
CA ALA A 306 17.03 -1.64 -5.01
C ALA A 306 15.74 -2.20 -5.67
N LYS A 307 14.84 -2.83 -4.91
CA LYS A 307 13.54 -3.31 -5.40
C LYS A 307 12.49 -2.21 -5.49
N LEU A 308 12.58 -1.20 -4.61
CA LEU A 308 11.62 -0.11 -4.52
C LEU A 308 11.98 1.03 -5.49
N LEU A 309 11.00 1.87 -5.80
CA LEU A 309 11.26 3.11 -6.52
C LEU A 309 12.00 4.11 -5.61
N PRO A 310 12.90 4.94 -6.18
CA PRO A 310 13.57 6.00 -5.43
C PRO A 310 12.58 6.96 -4.77
N SER A 311 12.85 7.37 -3.53
CA SER A 311 11.97 8.26 -2.75
C SER A 311 11.68 9.58 -3.47
N GLU A 312 12.61 10.07 -4.30
CA GLU A 312 12.46 11.27 -5.10
C GLU A 312 11.24 11.22 -6.05
N GLN A 313 10.86 10.05 -6.53
CA GLN A 313 9.69 9.91 -7.41
C GLN A 313 8.36 10.19 -6.69
N TYR A 314 8.32 10.10 -5.37
CA TYR A 314 7.09 10.27 -4.58
C TYR A 314 6.80 11.72 -4.17
N LYS A 315 7.69 12.67 -4.44
CA LYS A 315 7.62 14.04 -3.96
C LYS A 315 6.34 14.80 -4.33
N ASN A 316 5.76 14.49 -5.49
CA ASN A 316 4.53 15.11 -5.98
C ASN A 316 3.29 14.22 -5.77
N ALA A 317 3.44 13.05 -5.16
CA ALA A 317 2.33 12.23 -4.76
C ALA A 317 1.77 12.72 -3.42
N ARG A 318 0.45 12.71 -3.27
CA ARG A 318 -0.22 13.22 -2.07
C ARG A 318 -1.32 12.28 -1.58
N ALA A 319 -1.51 12.26 -0.25
CA ALA A 319 -2.61 11.54 0.37
C ALA A 319 -3.94 12.31 0.16
N ILE A 320 -5.05 11.59 0.30
CA ILE A 320 -6.39 12.16 0.29
C ILE A 320 -6.53 13.08 1.50
N LYS A 321 -6.93 14.34 1.27
CA LYS A 321 -7.10 15.35 2.31
C LYS A 321 -8.54 15.43 2.82
N ASP A 322 -9.52 15.38 1.92
CA ASP A 322 -10.94 15.41 2.26
C ASP A 322 -11.56 14.01 2.01
N GLN A 323 -11.40 13.14 3.01
CA GLN A 323 -11.89 11.76 2.94
C GLN A 323 -13.40 11.69 2.67
N LYS A 324 -14.21 12.59 3.24
CA LYS A 324 -15.67 12.60 3.04
C LYS A 324 -16.04 12.98 1.60
N ALA A 325 -15.36 13.98 1.05
CA ALA A 325 -15.57 14.35 -0.34
C ALA A 325 -15.16 13.20 -1.27
N TRP A 326 -14.03 12.55 -0.98
CA TRP A 326 -13.59 11.40 -1.75
C TRP A 326 -14.57 10.22 -1.69
N GLU A 327 -15.07 9.85 -0.51
CA GLU A 327 -16.08 8.79 -0.35
C GLU A 327 -17.32 9.05 -1.24
N LYS A 328 -17.76 10.30 -1.31
CA LYS A 328 -18.87 10.70 -2.18
C LYS A 328 -18.50 10.56 -3.66
N SER A 329 -17.41 11.17 -4.09
CA SER A 329 -16.98 11.17 -5.48
C SER A 329 -16.65 9.77 -5.99
N ALA A 330 -16.00 8.93 -5.17
CA ALA A 330 -15.71 7.54 -5.51
C ALA A 330 -16.98 6.70 -5.71
N LYS A 331 -18.04 6.98 -4.93
CA LYS A 331 -19.35 6.33 -5.09
C LYS A 331 -20.06 6.74 -6.39
N GLU A 332 -19.92 7.99 -6.80
CA GLU A 332 -20.53 8.55 -8.01
C GLU A 332 -19.71 8.24 -9.28
N LEU A 333 -18.41 7.97 -9.12
CA LEU A 333 -17.48 7.78 -10.22
C LEU A 333 -17.90 6.70 -11.23
N PRO A 334 -18.41 5.50 -10.85
CA PRO A 334 -18.82 4.49 -11.83
C PRO A 334 -19.88 5.01 -12.82
N GLN A 335 -20.87 5.76 -12.33
CA GLN A 335 -21.90 6.35 -13.17
C GLN A 335 -21.30 7.44 -14.07
N LEU A 336 -20.53 8.36 -13.51
CA LEU A 336 -19.86 9.43 -14.26
C LEU A 336 -18.91 8.87 -15.33
N TRP A 337 -18.24 7.76 -15.04
CA TRP A 337 -17.36 7.09 -15.96
C TRP A 337 -18.12 6.53 -17.16
N GLN A 338 -19.26 5.86 -16.93
CA GLN A 338 -20.12 5.39 -18.02
C GLN A 338 -20.63 6.54 -18.90
N GLU A 339 -21.12 7.60 -18.27
CA GLU A 339 -21.75 8.73 -18.97
C GLU A 339 -20.76 9.60 -19.74
N LYS A 340 -19.52 9.74 -19.25
CA LYS A 340 -18.56 10.73 -19.76
C LYS A 340 -17.32 10.16 -20.40
N VAL A 341 -17.04 8.87 -20.19
CA VAL A 341 -15.83 8.22 -20.71
C VAL A 341 -16.18 7.04 -21.60
N ILE A 342 -16.93 6.06 -21.07
CA ILE A 342 -17.24 4.81 -21.80
C ILE A 342 -18.10 5.09 -23.03
N VAL A 343 -19.04 6.01 -22.95
CA VAL A 343 -19.92 6.40 -24.08
C VAL A 343 -19.14 6.79 -25.33
N ASP A 344 -17.93 7.29 -25.19
CA ASP A 344 -17.06 7.74 -26.27
C ASP A 344 -15.94 6.72 -26.64
N MET A 345 -15.90 5.55 -25.99
CA MET A 345 -14.93 4.49 -26.36
C MET A 345 -15.24 3.93 -27.75
N LYS A 346 -14.19 3.89 -28.60
CA LYS A 346 -14.24 3.34 -29.95
C LYS A 346 -13.78 1.88 -29.95
#